data_8f2fb9b93387a99dba73b2c1ac918345
#
_entry.id   8f2fb9b93387a99dba73b2c1ac918345
#
_cell.length_a   1.000
_cell.length_b   1.000
_cell.length_c   1.000
_cell.angle_alpha   90.00
_cell.angle_beta   90.00
_cell.angle_gamma   90.00
#
_symmetry.space_group_name_H-M   'P 1'
#
loop_
_entity.id
_entity.type
_entity.pdbx_description
1 polymer ?
#
loop_
_entity_poly.entity_id
_entity_poly.type
_entity_poly.pdbx_seq_one_letter_code
_entity_poly.pdbx_strand_id
1 'polypeptide(L)'
;FAKIVIDKFAKKVPYWIPINEQNCMTFAEGFGNSGYLVGEQTLTELYKIANNSLIAYVEIADYIHHFSNLKVGGMVAYQEMYPASQLPNDVMYTRKAMEFINEDFLSFFATGKRSPEVIKYMQKHGFTQLLDELEQAVLNYPNITSDFLAFSYYYSLVIDSNLIDNKRAPNTFM
;
A
#
# COMPACT_ATOMS: atom_id res chain seq x y z
N PHE A 1 11.36 16.48 -6.14
CA PHE A 1 10.17 17.04 -6.76
C PHE A 1 9.12 17.44 -5.72
N ALA A 2 8.59 16.50 -4.93
CA ALA A 2 7.48 16.74 -4.00
C ALA A 2 7.73 17.90 -3.02
N LYS A 3 8.90 17.96 -2.37
CA LYS A 3 9.26 19.04 -1.44
C LYS A 3 9.18 20.42 -2.10
N ILE A 4 9.66 20.57 -3.33
CA ILE A 4 9.59 21.84 -4.08
C ILE A 4 8.15 22.26 -4.32
N VAL A 5 7.26 21.32 -4.64
CA VAL A 5 5.84 21.58 -4.87
C VAL A 5 5.14 21.97 -3.56
N ILE A 6 5.44 21.25 -2.48
CA ILE A 6 4.90 21.57 -1.16
C ILE A 6 5.31 22.96 -0.72
N ASP A 7 6.60 23.31 -0.78
CA ASP A 7 7.10 24.64 -0.41
C ASP A 7 6.40 25.76 -1.17
N LYS A 8 6.21 25.55 -2.48
CA LYS A 8 5.57 26.54 -3.34
C LYS A 8 4.09 26.75 -3.04
N PHE A 9 3.38 25.70 -2.65
CA PHE A 9 1.92 25.72 -2.51
C PHE A 9 1.41 25.58 -1.06
N ALA A 10 2.28 25.41 -0.06
CA ALA A 10 1.92 25.23 1.35
C ALA A 10 0.94 26.29 1.90
N LYS A 11 1.02 27.53 1.42
CA LYS A 11 0.12 28.63 1.84
C LYS A 11 -1.29 28.53 1.21
N LYS A 12 -1.46 27.71 0.18
CA LYS A 12 -2.71 27.63 -0.61
C LYS A 12 -3.40 26.29 -0.53
N VAL A 13 -2.63 25.21 -0.29
CA VAL A 13 -3.12 23.85 -0.31
C VAL A 13 -2.85 23.22 1.05
N PRO A 14 -3.87 23.07 1.91
CA PRO A 14 -3.68 22.53 3.27
C PRO A 14 -3.68 21.00 3.32
N TYR A 15 -4.26 20.28 2.34
CA TYR A 15 -4.38 18.84 2.33
C TYR A 15 -3.58 18.23 1.19
N TRP A 16 -2.77 17.22 1.51
CA TRP A 16 -1.84 16.57 0.58
C TRP A 16 -2.01 15.05 0.57
N ILE A 17 -2.10 14.49 -0.61
CA ILE A 17 -2.00 13.05 -0.86
C ILE A 17 -0.74 12.86 -1.72
N PRO A 18 0.38 12.39 -1.14
CA PRO A 18 1.65 12.30 -1.85
C PRO A 18 1.62 11.34 -3.04
N ILE A 19 0.92 10.22 -2.89
CA ILE A 19 0.86 9.16 -3.91
C ILE A 19 -0.58 8.66 -4.01
N ASN A 20 -1.10 8.64 -5.23
CA ASN A 20 -2.45 8.16 -5.53
C ASN A 20 -2.51 6.63 -5.50
N GLU A 21 -3.56 6.06 -4.90
CA GLU A 21 -3.89 4.62 -4.93
C GLU A 21 -2.68 3.70 -4.77
N GLN A 22 -1.94 3.90 -3.71
CA GLN A 22 -0.60 3.34 -3.52
C GLN A 22 -0.59 1.81 -3.44
N ASN A 23 -1.69 1.19 -3.00
CA ASN A 23 -1.85 -0.26 -2.97
C ASN A 23 -1.90 -0.89 -4.37
N CYS A 24 -2.30 -0.14 -5.41
CA CYS A 24 -2.28 -0.61 -6.79
C CYS A 24 -0.89 -1.00 -7.29
N MET A 25 0.17 -0.52 -6.65
CA MET A 25 1.55 -0.88 -7.00
C MET A 25 1.90 -2.34 -6.70
N THR A 26 1.07 -3.04 -5.92
CA THR A 26 1.21 -4.49 -5.67
C THR A 26 0.48 -5.35 -6.69
N PHE A 27 -0.30 -4.76 -7.59
CA PHE A 27 -1.02 -5.49 -8.64
C PHE A 27 -0.17 -5.60 -9.91
N ALA A 28 -0.42 -6.61 -10.71
CA ALA A 28 0.26 -6.77 -11.99
C ALA A 28 0.06 -5.54 -12.90
N GLU A 29 -1.15 -5.01 -12.95
CA GLU A 29 -1.50 -3.80 -13.70
C GLU A 29 -0.86 -2.54 -13.11
N GLY A 30 -0.57 -2.54 -11.83
CA GLY A 30 0.11 -1.44 -11.11
C GLY A 30 1.54 -1.21 -11.55
N PHE A 31 2.17 -2.20 -12.20
CA PHE A 31 3.52 -2.09 -12.74
C PHE A 31 3.64 -0.93 -13.76
N GLY A 32 2.68 -0.82 -14.67
CA GLY A 32 2.59 0.31 -15.59
C GLY A 32 2.32 1.65 -14.89
N ASN A 33 1.50 1.65 -13.84
CA ASN A 33 1.16 2.84 -13.06
C ASN A 33 2.35 3.39 -12.26
N SER A 34 3.32 2.54 -11.91
CA SER A 34 4.54 2.95 -11.21
C SER A 34 5.59 3.59 -12.11
N GLY A 35 5.34 3.65 -13.43
CA GLY A 35 6.29 4.14 -14.42
C GLY A 35 7.28 3.10 -14.94
N TYR A 36 7.16 1.85 -14.52
CA TYR A 36 7.91 0.73 -15.09
C TYR A 36 7.25 0.29 -16.39
N LEU A 37 7.87 0.61 -17.49
CA LEU A 37 7.31 0.36 -18.84
C LEU A 37 7.81 -0.91 -19.50
N VAL A 38 8.86 -1.54 -18.96
CA VAL A 38 9.52 -2.73 -19.54
C VAL A 38 10.05 -3.65 -18.46
N GLY A 39 9.96 -4.95 -18.70
CA GLY A 39 10.47 -6.00 -17.81
C GLY A 39 9.41 -7.04 -17.45
N GLU A 40 9.86 -8.14 -16.88
CA GLU A 40 8.96 -9.14 -16.32
C GLU A 40 8.42 -8.65 -14.98
N GLN A 41 7.12 -8.78 -14.80
CA GLN A 41 6.43 -8.41 -13.56
C GLN A 41 6.59 -9.52 -12.52
N THR A 42 7.81 -9.68 -12.01
CA THR A 42 8.07 -10.64 -10.95
C THR A 42 7.46 -10.16 -9.63
N LEU A 43 7.14 -11.11 -8.76
CA LEU A 43 6.65 -10.82 -7.42
C LEU A 43 7.64 -9.92 -6.66
N THR A 44 8.94 -10.19 -6.81
CA THR A 44 10.01 -9.40 -6.20
C THR A 44 9.97 -7.94 -6.63
N GLU A 45 9.78 -7.68 -7.92
CA GLU A 45 9.70 -6.32 -8.44
C GLU A 45 8.46 -5.58 -7.97
N LEU A 46 7.30 -6.25 -7.94
CA LEU A 46 6.07 -5.66 -7.41
C LEU A 46 6.23 -5.24 -5.94
N TYR A 47 6.77 -6.13 -5.10
CA TYR A 47 7.02 -5.80 -3.68
C TYR A 47 8.07 -4.71 -3.50
N LYS A 48 9.11 -4.69 -4.34
CA LYS A 48 10.13 -3.63 -4.33
C LYS A 48 9.55 -2.26 -4.70
N ILE A 49 8.70 -2.21 -5.74
CA ILE A 49 8.02 -0.98 -6.16
C ILE A 49 7.10 -0.47 -5.05
N ALA A 50 6.27 -1.35 -4.48
CA ALA A 50 5.38 -1.01 -3.38
C ALA A 50 6.17 -0.50 -2.17
N ASN A 51 7.27 -1.16 -1.81
CA ASN A 51 8.14 -0.76 -0.70
C ASN A 51 8.78 0.62 -0.94
N ASN A 52 9.31 0.85 -2.13
CA ASN A 52 9.89 2.16 -2.50
C ASN A 52 8.83 3.27 -2.44
N SER A 53 7.59 2.97 -2.81
CA SER A 53 6.50 3.94 -2.72
C SER A 53 6.13 4.26 -1.25
N LEU A 54 6.17 3.26 -0.36
CA LEU A 54 5.98 3.48 1.08
C LEU A 54 7.12 4.31 1.68
N ILE A 55 8.38 4.05 1.30
CA ILE A 55 9.53 4.85 1.73
C ILE A 55 9.38 6.30 1.26
N ALA A 56 8.97 6.51 0.02
CA ALA A 56 8.71 7.86 -0.50
C ALA A 56 7.58 8.56 0.25
N TYR A 57 6.51 7.82 0.61
CA TYR A 57 5.43 8.35 1.44
C TYR A 57 5.96 8.78 2.82
N VAL A 58 6.75 7.92 3.49
CA VAL A 58 7.34 8.18 4.81
C VAL A 58 8.12 9.51 4.81
N GLU A 59 9.01 9.70 3.84
CA GLU A 59 9.81 10.91 3.74
C GLU A 59 8.97 12.16 3.51
N ILE A 60 7.92 12.07 2.69
CA ILE A 60 7.08 13.21 2.36
C ILE A 60 6.06 13.51 3.47
N ALA A 61 5.54 12.49 4.16
CA ALA A 61 4.65 12.68 5.29
C ALA A 61 5.37 13.40 6.44
N ASP A 62 6.55 12.94 6.80
CA ASP A 62 7.39 13.62 7.81
C ASP A 62 7.70 15.07 7.39
N TYR A 63 8.04 15.30 6.12
CA TYR A 63 8.29 16.65 5.61
C TYR A 63 7.07 17.56 5.72
N ILE A 64 5.87 17.08 5.39
CA ILE A 64 4.61 17.83 5.49
C ILE A 64 4.34 18.20 6.95
N HIS A 65 4.61 17.31 7.91
CA HIS A 65 4.38 17.55 9.32
C HIS A 65 5.30 18.62 9.95
N HIS A 66 6.34 19.07 9.25
CA HIS A 66 7.08 20.26 9.66
C HIS A 66 6.30 21.59 9.46
N PHE A 67 5.18 21.54 8.74
CA PHE A 67 4.29 22.69 8.53
C PHE A 67 3.03 22.55 9.39
N SER A 68 2.81 23.45 10.33
CA SER A 68 1.70 23.38 11.29
C SER A 68 0.30 23.45 10.65
N ASN A 69 0.21 23.95 9.43
CA ASN A 69 -1.05 24.17 8.72
C ASN A 69 -1.33 23.14 7.64
N LEU A 70 -0.43 22.18 7.41
CA LEU A 70 -0.60 21.15 6.40
C LEU A 70 -1.05 19.83 7.02
N LYS A 71 -1.75 19.05 6.21
CA LYS A 71 -2.28 17.73 6.53
C LYS A 71 -1.90 16.74 5.44
N VAL A 72 -1.43 15.56 5.83
CA VAL A 72 -1.07 14.48 4.92
C VAL A 72 -2.03 13.31 5.04
N GLY A 73 -2.41 12.73 3.89
CA GLY A 73 -3.24 11.53 3.82
C GLY A 73 -2.60 10.42 3.01
N GLY A 74 -2.74 9.19 3.50
CA GLY A 74 -2.51 7.98 2.70
C GLY A 74 -3.76 7.67 1.87
N MET A 75 -3.55 7.14 0.65
CA MET A 75 -4.65 6.84 -0.27
C MET A 75 -4.54 5.45 -0.87
N VAL A 76 -5.68 4.75 -0.92
CA VAL A 76 -5.81 3.43 -1.53
C VAL A 76 -6.95 3.39 -2.55
N ALA A 77 -6.84 2.53 -3.56
CA ALA A 77 -7.98 2.03 -4.32
C ALA A 77 -8.63 0.93 -3.49
N TYR A 78 -9.69 1.27 -2.79
CA TYR A 78 -10.37 0.33 -1.88
C TYR A 78 -11.32 -0.57 -2.67
N GLN A 79 -11.18 -1.86 -2.46
CA GLN A 79 -12.01 -2.89 -3.08
C GLN A 79 -12.68 -3.71 -1.99
N GLU A 80 -13.98 -3.52 -1.80
CA GLU A 80 -14.74 -4.37 -0.88
C GLU A 80 -14.85 -5.79 -1.44
N MET A 81 -14.59 -6.79 -0.62
CA MET A 81 -14.55 -8.19 -1.03
C MET A 81 -15.50 -9.03 -0.20
N TYR A 82 -16.28 -9.85 -0.90
CA TYR A 82 -17.24 -10.77 -0.30
C TYR A 82 -16.88 -12.21 -0.61
N PRO A 83 -17.06 -13.15 0.32
CA PRO A 83 -16.87 -14.57 0.03
C PRO A 83 -18.00 -15.06 -0.89
N ALA A 84 -17.67 -15.93 -1.85
CA ALA A 84 -18.64 -16.54 -2.77
C ALA A 84 -19.67 -17.40 -2.02
N SER A 85 -19.29 -17.95 -0.86
CA SER A 85 -20.16 -18.74 0.00
C SER A 85 -19.74 -18.65 1.48
N GLN A 86 -20.48 -19.33 2.35
CA GLN A 86 -20.15 -19.46 3.78
C GLN A 86 -19.11 -20.55 4.05
N LEU A 87 -18.56 -21.18 3.04
CA LEU A 87 -17.51 -22.19 3.21
C LEU A 87 -16.24 -21.57 3.82
N PRO A 88 -15.60 -22.26 4.75
CA PRO A 88 -14.41 -21.74 5.45
C PRO A 88 -13.31 -21.23 4.52
N ASN A 89 -13.09 -21.89 3.39
CA ASN A 89 -12.07 -21.49 2.42
C ASN A 89 -12.42 -20.15 1.76
N ASP A 90 -13.67 -19.94 1.31
CA ASP A 90 -14.08 -18.68 0.69
C ASP A 90 -13.91 -17.52 1.67
N VAL A 91 -14.34 -17.70 2.92
CA VAL A 91 -14.18 -16.70 3.97
C VAL A 91 -12.69 -16.43 4.26
N MET A 92 -11.86 -17.46 4.36
CA MET A 92 -10.43 -17.33 4.63
C MET A 92 -9.69 -16.60 3.51
N TYR A 93 -9.94 -16.95 2.26
CA TYR A 93 -9.30 -16.29 1.11
C TYR A 93 -9.77 -14.85 0.95
N THR A 94 -11.04 -14.56 1.21
CA THR A 94 -11.56 -13.20 1.22
C THR A 94 -10.84 -12.33 2.25
N ARG A 95 -10.73 -12.79 3.50
CA ARG A 95 -9.97 -12.07 4.54
C ARG A 95 -8.53 -11.83 4.13
N LYS A 96 -7.90 -12.84 3.56
CA LYS A 96 -6.50 -12.73 3.12
C LYS A 96 -6.34 -11.70 2.01
N ALA A 97 -7.23 -11.71 1.01
CA ALA A 97 -7.23 -10.72 -0.06
C ALA A 97 -7.46 -9.30 0.50
N MET A 98 -8.45 -9.12 1.37
CA MET A 98 -8.72 -7.83 2.02
C MET A 98 -7.50 -7.31 2.77
N GLU A 99 -6.84 -8.16 3.56
CA GLU A 99 -5.66 -7.77 4.32
C GLU A 99 -4.51 -7.32 3.41
N PHE A 100 -4.21 -8.09 2.36
CA PHE A 100 -3.08 -7.81 1.46
C PHE A 100 -3.34 -6.65 0.49
N ILE A 101 -4.58 -6.42 0.11
CA ILE A 101 -4.94 -5.42 -0.90
C ILE A 101 -5.27 -4.07 -0.28
N ASN A 102 -6.05 -4.07 0.83
CA ASN A 102 -6.54 -2.85 1.45
C ASN A 102 -5.88 -2.56 2.81
N GLU A 103 -5.98 -3.51 3.74
CA GLU A 103 -5.76 -3.27 5.17
C GLU A 103 -4.29 -3.03 5.51
N ASP A 104 -3.36 -3.66 4.80
CA ASP A 104 -1.93 -3.48 5.02
C ASP A 104 -1.50 -2.03 4.79
N PHE A 105 -1.93 -1.42 3.68
CA PHE A 105 -1.63 -0.02 3.38
C PHE A 105 -2.36 0.94 4.32
N LEU A 106 -3.64 0.69 4.61
CA LEU A 106 -4.40 1.51 5.57
C LEU A 106 -3.78 1.45 6.96
N SER A 107 -3.37 0.26 7.42
CA SER A 107 -2.65 0.09 8.68
C SER A 107 -1.34 0.87 8.69
N PHE A 108 -0.57 0.76 7.61
CA PHE A 108 0.70 1.49 7.50
C PHE A 108 0.49 3.01 7.57
N PHE A 109 -0.45 3.55 6.84
CA PHE A 109 -0.75 4.99 6.87
C PHE A 109 -1.24 5.47 8.22
N ALA A 110 -2.04 4.66 8.92
CA ALA A 110 -2.58 5.02 10.23
C ALA A 110 -1.58 4.84 11.38
N THR A 111 -0.65 3.90 11.28
CA THR A 111 0.17 3.47 12.43
C THR A 111 1.68 3.43 12.15
N GLY A 112 2.11 3.56 10.92
CA GLY A 112 3.49 3.34 10.49
C GLY A 112 3.91 1.86 10.46
N LYS A 113 2.98 0.92 10.60
CA LYS A 113 3.27 -0.51 10.67
C LYS A 113 2.49 -1.28 9.63
N ARG A 114 3.18 -2.20 8.97
CA ARG A 114 2.55 -3.16 8.05
C ARG A 114 1.78 -4.23 8.80
N SER A 115 0.83 -4.86 8.13
CA SER A 115 0.07 -5.99 8.65
C SER A 115 0.98 -7.16 9.02
N PRO A 116 0.77 -7.82 10.19
CA PRO A 116 1.57 -8.97 10.60
C PRO A 116 1.57 -10.14 9.60
N GLU A 117 0.46 -10.38 8.93
CA GLU A 117 0.38 -11.48 7.95
C GLU A 117 1.17 -11.14 6.66
N VAL A 118 1.17 -9.88 6.24
CA VAL A 118 1.99 -9.41 5.12
C VAL A 118 3.48 -9.49 5.48
N ILE A 119 3.87 -9.09 6.68
CA ILE A 119 5.25 -9.23 7.17
C ILE A 119 5.69 -10.70 7.13
N LYS A 120 4.89 -11.62 7.69
CA LYS A 120 5.20 -13.07 7.65
C LYS A 120 5.33 -13.58 6.22
N TYR A 121 4.45 -13.16 5.33
CA TYR A 121 4.51 -13.52 3.93
C TYR A 121 5.81 -13.04 3.28
N MET A 122 6.17 -11.77 3.48
CA MET A 122 7.39 -11.18 2.93
C MET A 122 8.64 -11.91 3.46
N GLN A 123 8.72 -12.20 4.75
CA GLN A 123 9.81 -12.97 5.36
C GLN A 123 9.93 -14.37 4.75
N LYS A 124 8.81 -15.08 4.62
CA LYS A 124 8.76 -16.42 4.03
C LYS A 124 9.26 -16.45 2.57
N HIS A 125 9.05 -15.38 1.82
CA HIS A 125 9.42 -15.26 0.42
C HIS A 125 10.76 -14.56 0.19
N GLY A 126 11.55 -14.31 1.25
CA GLY A 126 12.89 -13.75 1.15
C GLY A 126 12.95 -12.23 0.97
N PHE A 127 11.86 -11.52 1.31
CA PHE A 127 11.78 -10.06 1.20
C PHE A 127 12.12 -9.32 2.51
N THR A 128 12.86 -9.96 3.41
CA THR A 128 13.25 -9.37 4.71
C THR A 128 13.99 -8.05 4.52
N GLN A 129 14.90 -7.98 3.55
CA GLN A 129 15.63 -6.74 3.27
C GLN A 129 14.70 -5.55 2.98
N LEU A 130 13.60 -5.76 2.25
CA LEU A 130 12.62 -4.69 1.98
C LEU A 130 11.94 -4.21 3.26
N LEU A 131 11.66 -5.11 4.19
CA LEU A 131 11.10 -4.74 5.50
C LEU A 131 12.09 -3.92 6.31
N ASP A 132 13.37 -4.33 6.34
CA ASP A 132 14.43 -3.62 7.05
C ASP A 132 14.65 -2.21 6.48
N GLU A 133 14.62 -2.07 5.15
CA GLU A 133 14.72 -0.77 4.45
C GLU A 133 13.55 0.16 4.83
N LEU A 134 12.32 -0.36 4.88
CA LEU A 134 11.15 0.42 5.28
C LEU A 134 11.19 0.80 6.76
N GLU A 135 11.57 -0.13 7.64
CA GLU A 135 11.75 0.15 9.07
C GLU A 135 12.80 1.23 9.30
N GLN A 136 13.93 1.16 8.60
CA GLN A 136 14.96 2.20 8.68
C GLN A 136 14.45 3.56 8.19
N ALA A 137 13.62 3.61 7.15
CA ALA A 137 13.00 4.85 6.69
C ALA A 137 12.06 5.43 7.77
N VAL A 138 11.23 4.59 8.41
CA VAL A 138 10.35 5.01 9.52
C VAL A 138 11.14 5.54 10.71
N LEU A 139 12.29 4.94 11.03
CA LEU A 139 13.15 5.43 12.11
C LEU A 139 13.77 6.79 11.77
N ASN A 140 14.14 7.01 10.51
CA ASN A 140 14.73 8.28 10.06
C ASN A 140 13.71 9.42 9.94
N TYR A 141 12.44 9.08 9.70
CA TYR A 141 11.34 10.02 9.47
C TYR A 141 10.13 9.61 10.35
N PRO A 142 10.13 9.91 11.65
CA PRO A 142 9.17 9.32 12.59
C PRO A 142 7.74 9.90 12.51
N ASN A 143 7.54 11.08 11.89
CA ASN A 143 6.24 11.74 11.84
C ASN A 143 5.45 11.33 10.59
N ILE A 144 5.14 10.04 10.46
CA ILE A 144 4.60 9.46 9.22
C ILE A 144 3.12 9.13 9.23
N THR A 145 2.47 9.18 10.39
CA THR A 145 1.05 8.82 10.49
C THR A 145 0.17 9.81 9.74
N SER A 146 -0.76 9.28 8.95
CA SER A 146 -1.70 10.11 8.20
C SER A 146 -2.62 10.90 9.13
N ASP A 147 -2.86 12.18 8.81
CA ASP A 147 -3.91 12.97 9.45
C ASP A 147 -5.32 12.55 8.99
N PHE A 148 -5.42 11.97 7.81
CA PHE A 148 -6.66 11.42 7.22
C PHE A 148 -6.34 10.26 6.30
N LEU A 149 -7.34 9.40 6.07
CA LEU A 149 -7.25 8.32 5.07
C LEU A 149 -8.20 8.66 3.93
N ALA A 150 -7.72 8.48 2.71
CA ALA A 150 -8.48 8.66 1.49
C ALA A 150 -8.59 7.34 0.72
N PHE A 151 -9.67 7.17 -0.01
CA PHE A 151 -9.84 6.01 -0.88
C PHE A 151 -10.67 6.34 -2.11
N SER A 152 -10.35 5.67 -3.21
CA SER A 152 -11.24 5.55 -4.37
C SER A 152 -12.00 4.23 -4.25
N TYR A 153 -13.27 4.25 -4.53
CA TYR A 153 -14.11 3.06 -4.58
C TYR A 153 -14.71 2.90 -5.97
N TYR A 154 -14.38 1.82 -6.65
CA TYR A 154 -14.84 1.57 -8.02
C TYR A 154 -15.86 0.44 -8.10
N TYR A 155 -15.59 -0.67 -7.42
CA TYR A 155 -16.40 -1.88 -7.46
C TYR A 155 -16.08 -2.80 -6.28
N SER A 156 -16.98 -3.74 -6.04
CA SER A 156 -16.76 -4.85 -5.11
C SER A 156 -16.40 -6.13 -5.87
N LEU A 157 -15.73 -7.03 -5.19
CA LEU A 157 -15.32 -8.33 -5.71
C LEU A 157 -15.97 -9.48 -4.94
N VAL A 158 -16.12 -10.61 -5.58
CA VAL A 158 -16.51 -11.88 -4.95
C VAL A 158 -15.33 -12.85 -5.06
N ILE A 159 -14.90 -13.39 -3.93
CA ILE A 159 -13.77 -14.32 -3.85
C ILE A 159 -14.30 -15.75 -3.75
N ASP A 160 -14.07 -16.53 -4.81
CA ASP A 160 -14.36 -17.97 -4.88
C ASP A 160 -13.05 -18.74 -4.73
N SER A 161 -12.91 -19.51 -3.66
CA SER A 161 -11.71 -20.29 -3.35
C SER A 161 -11.36 -21.34 -4.41
N ASN A 162 -12.34 -21.78 -5.21
CA ASN A 162 -12.12 -22.73 -6.30
C ASN A 162 -11.40 -22.10 -7.51
N LEU A 163 -11.46 -20.78 -7.64
CA LEU A 163 -10.83 -20.02 -8.72
C LEU A 163 -9.44 -19.50 -8.35
N ILE A 164 -9.04 -19.62 -7.08
CA ILE A 164 -7.77 -19.08 -6.59
C ILE A 164 -6.63 -20.07 -6.85
N ASP A 165 -5.60 -19.58 -7.52
CA ASP A 165 -4.31 -20.27 -7.57
C ASP A 165 -3.52 -19.99 -6.27
N ASN A 166 -3.41 -21.02 -5.42
CA ASN A 166 -2.70 -20.95 -4.13
C ASN A 166 -1.18 -20.68 -4.27
N LYS A 167 -0.64 -20.73 -5.47
CA LYS A 167 0.77 -20.38 -5.74
C LYS A 167 0.95 -18.88 -5.93
N ARG A 168 -0.11 -18.14 -6.19
CA ARG A 168 -0.07 -16.68 -6.35
C ARG A 168 -0.03 -15.97 -5.01
N ALA A 169 0.52 -14.77 -5.01
CA ALA A 169 0.47 -13.91 -3.84
C ALA A 169 -0.98 -13.45 -3.56
N PRO A 170 -1.38 -13.28 -2.30
CA PRO A 170 -2.75 -12.89 -1.96
C PRO A 170 -3.22 -11.58 -2.61
N ASN A 171 -2.33 -10.63 -2.83
CA ASN A 171 -2.60 -9.38 -3.54
C ASN A 171 -2.79 -9.54 -5.06
N THR A 172 -2.65 -10.74 -5.58
CA THR A 172 -2.82 -11.08 -7.01
C THR A 172 -3.90 -12.15 -7.23
N PHE A 173 -4.80 -12.36 -6.27
CA PHE A 173 -5.90 -13.32 -6.37
C PHE A 173 -7.01 -12.89 -7.34
N MET A 174 -6.93 -11.70 -7.86
CA MET A 174 -7.88 -11.13 -8.82
C MET A 174 -7.44 -11.36 -10.25
#